data_770fabe328ce0c375a3aab9a11e28dc1
#
_entry.id   770fabe328ce0c375a3aab9a11e28dc1
#
_cell.length_a   1.000
_cell.length_b   1.000
_cell.length_c   1.000
_cell.angle_alpha   90.00
_cell.angle_beta   90.00
_cell.angle_gamma   90.00
#
_symmetry.space_group_name_H-M   'P 1'
#
loop_
_entity.id
_entity.type
_entity.pdbx_description
1 polymer ?
#
loop_
_entity_poly.entity_id
_entity_poly.type
_entity_poly.pdbx_seq_one_letter_code
_entity_poly.pdbx_strand_id
1 'polypeptide(L)'
;TDITFDCFNNRTKDILVNLPVPGLFGNGAPIQNAGKVETRGWELSVSYRLKTGPVVHNFAGNISDSFNEVIDTRGTEIIGGSDVQTIIKEGYPLYSYYAYRSDGFFQNEEECQKGPHLEGITPKPGDIRYLDKNGDGVIKPDDDRFIVGNDFPRYTFGFTYGLEYKGFDFSMMWQGVG
;
A
#
# COMPACT_ATOMS: atom_id res chain seq x y z
N THR A 1 9.51 6.32 -33.90
CA THR A 1 9.78 5.85 -32.49
C THR A 1 9.74 7.07 -31.62
N ASP A 2 8.90 7.03 -30.58
CA ASP A 2 8.82 8.09 -29.59
C ASP A 2 9.12 7.48 -28.23
N ILE A 3 9.95 8.17 -27.46
CA ILE A 3 10.34 7.77 -26.11
C ILE A 3 10.16 8.99 -25.21
N THR A 4 9.39 8.83 -24.16
CA THR A 4 9.20 9.87 -23.14
C THR A 4 9.60 9.31 -21.80
N PHE A 5 10.41 10.05 -21.05
CA PHE A 5 10.82 9.72 -19.70
C PHE A 5 10.65 10.93 -18.80
N ASP A 6 9.86 10.75 -17.76
CA ASP A 6 9.56 11.80 -16.78
C ASP A 6 9.93 11.35 -15.37
N CYS A 7 10.43 12.27 -14.56
CA CYS A 7 10.65 12.08 -13.13
C CYS A 7 9.89 13.17 -12.37
N PHE A 8 9.26 12.79 -11.29
CA PHE A 8 8.50 13.74 -10.48
C PHE A 8 8.79 13.58 -8.98
N ASN A 9 8.68 14.71 -8.29
CA ASN A 9 8.68 14.76 -6.82
C ASN A 9 7.67 15.82 -6.38
N ASN A 10 6.53 15.36 -5.87
CA ASN A 10 5.42 16.18 -5.43
C ASN A 10 5.34 16.19 -3.91
N ARG A 11 5.31 17.38 -3.31
CA ARG A 11 5.11 17.56 -1.87
C ARG A 11 3.76 18.21 -1.60
N THR A 12 2.89 17.46 -0.95
CA THR A 12 1.61 17.96 -0.44
C THR A 12 1.78 18.36 1.01
N LYS A 13 1.44 19.59 1.34
CA LYS A 13 1.50 20.16 2.70
C LYS A 13 0.08 20.49 3.16
N ASP A 14 -0.07 20.72 4.46
CA ASP A 14 -1.31 21.17 5.06
C ASP A 14 -2.49 20.21 4.82
N ILE A 15 -2.20 18.91 4.85
CA ILE A 15 -3.22 17.87 4.77
C ILE A 15 -4.06 17.94 6.05
N LEU A 16 -5.38 17.94 5.88
CA LEU A 16 -6.33 17.93 6.97
C LEU A 16 -6.33 16.56 7.66
N VAL A 17 -5.94 16.55 8.92
CA VAL A 17 -5.92 15.34 9.74
C VAL A 17 -6.60 15.60 11.08
N ASN A 18 -7.28 14.59 11.61
CA ASN A 18 -7.84 14.60 12.95
C ASN A 18 -6.71 14.23 13.94
N LEU A 19 -6.10 15.22 14.56
CA LEU A 19 -5.10 14.95 15.59
C LEU A 19 -5.82 14.56 16.88
N PRO A 20 -5.46 13.42 17.51
CA PRO A 20 -6.02 13.04 18.79
C PRO A 20 -5.77 14.13 19.85
N VAL A 21 -6.80 14.52 20.54
CA VAL A 21 -6.71 15.46 21.67
C VAL A 21 -6.95 14.70 22.98
N PRO A 22 -6.28 15.09 24.07
CA PRO A 22 -6.54 14.47 25.37
C PRO A 22 -8.03 14.51 25.71
N GLY A 23 -8.60 13.40 26.17
CA GLY A 23 -10.05 13.25 26.47
C GLY A 23 -10.63 14.25 27.48
N LEU A 24 -9.77 14.99 28.19
CA LEU A 24 -10.15 16.08 29.10
C LEU A 24 -10.83 17.27 28.41
N PHE A 25 -10.70 17.41 27.08
CA PHE A 25 -11.31 18.53 26.36
C PHE A 25 -12.82 18.35 26.08
N GLY A 26 -13.38 17.14 26.26
CA GLY A 26 -14.80 16.87 26.12
C GLY A 26 -15.41 17.06 24.71
N ASN A 27 -14.62 17.50 23.75
CA ASN A 27 -15.01 17.69 22.34
C ASN A 27 -14.19 16.74 21.46
N GLY A 28 -14.77 16.39 20.29
CA GLY A 28 -14.06 15.62 19.27
C GLY A 28 -12.78 16.34 18.80
N ALA A 29 -11.82 15.57 18.32
CA ALA A 29 -10.55 16.09 17.81
C ALA A 29 -10.79 17.13 16.70
N PRO A 30 -10.24 18.35 16.81
CA PRO A 30 -10.36 19.33 15.75
C PRO A 30 -9.57 18.88 14.52
N ILE A 31 -10.12 19.12 13.35
CA ILE A 31 -9.41 18.95 12.08
C ILE A 31 -8.32 20.02 11.99
N GLN A 32 -7.08 19.62 11.80
CA GLN A 32 -5.94 20.52 11.71
C GLN A 32 -5.13 20.30 10.42
N ASN A 33 -4.54 21.37 9.92
CA ASN A 33 -3.57 21.31 8.81
C ASN A 33 -2.22 20.84 9.39
N ALA A 34 -1.96 19.55 9.39
CA ALA A 34 -0.81 19.01 10.11
C ALA A 34 0.03 18.00 9.32
N GLY A 35 -0.46 17.52 8.18
CA GLY A 35 0.23 16.48 7.43
C GLY A 35 1.10 17.01 6.29
N LYS A 36 2.25 16.34 6.06
CA LYS A 36 3.05 16.48 4.85
C LYS A 36 3.31 15.11 4.26
N VAL A 37 3.04 14.97 2.96
CA VAL A 37 3.29 13.74 2.20
C VAL A 37 4.13 14.08 0.97
N GLU A 38 5.12 13.27 0.71
CA GLU A 38 5.93 13.34 -0.50
C GLU A 38 5.60 12.16 -1.40
N THR A 39 5.36 12.43 -2.68
CA THR A 39 5.18 11.41 -3.71
C THR A 39 6.23 11.61 -4.78
N ARG A 40 7.07 10.61 -5.00
CA ARG A 40 8.15 10.61 -5.98
C ARG A 40 8.06 9.39 -6.88
N GLY A 41 8.49 9.56 -8.11
CA GLY A 41 8.46 8.49 -9.07
C GLY A 41 9.05 8.87 -10.40
N TRP A 42 8.92 7.91 -11.33
CA TRP A 42 9.30 8.09 -12.73
C TRP A 42 8.33 7.34 -13.63
N GLU A 43 8.22 7.81 -14.87
CA GLU A 43 7.38 7.24 -15.90
C GLU A 43 8.18 7.10 -17.18
N LEU A 44 8.06 5.96 -17.86
CA LEU A 44 8.64 5.70 -19.17
C LEU A 44 7.54 5.26 -20.11
N SER A 45 7.45 5.94 -21.25
CA SER A 45 6.57 5.56 -22.35
C SER A 45 7.37 5.39 -23.62
N VAL A 46 7.10 4.32 -24.36
CA VAL A 46 7.75 4.02 -25.64
C VAL A 46 6.68 3.68 -26.66
N SER A 47 6.73 4.32 -27.83
CA SER A 47 5.92 3.93 -28.99
C SER A 47 6.80 3.66 -30.19
N TYR A 48 6.41 2.64 -30.96
CA TYR A 48 7.12 2.24 -32.15
C TYR A 48 6.15 1.78 -33.24
N ARG A 49 6.29 2.37 -34.42
CA ARG A 49 5.53 1.99 -35.63
C ARG A 49 6.46 1.34 -36.65
N LEU A 50 6.14 0.12 -37.06
CA LEU A 50 6.88 -0.66 -38.04
C LEU A 50 5.99 -0.97 -39.24
N LYS A 51 6.47 -0.71 -40.44
CA LYS A 51 5.79 -1.10 -41.66
C LYS A 51 6.57 -2.21 -42.37
N THR A 52 5.92 -3.36 -42.52
CA THR A 52 6.49 -4.54 -43.21
C THR A 52 5.62 -4.89 -44.40
N GLY A 53 6.00 -4.39 -45.58
CA GLY A 53 5.18 -4.52 -46.78
C GLY A 53 3.79 -3.87 -46.61
N PRO A 54 2.70 -4.63 -46.80
CA PRO A 54 1.35 -4.10 -46.63
C PRO A 54 0.86 -4.08 -45.17
N VAL A 55 1.65 -4.58 -44.23
CA VAL A 55 1.31 -4.68 -42.81
C VAL A 55 1.92 -3.53 -42.02
N VAL A 56 1.13 -2.89 -41.19
CA VAL A 56 1.61 -1.88 -40.23
C VAL A 56 1.44 -2.41 -38.82
N HIS A 57 2.52 -2.40 -38.05
CA HIS A 57 2.55 -2.78 -36.65
C HIS A 57 2.72 -1.53 -35.77
N ASN A 58 1.89 -1.39 -34.79
CA ASN A 58 1.96 -0.33 -33.79
C ASN A 58 2.21 -0.97 -32.42
N PHE A 59 3.30 -0.59 -31.78
CA PHE A 59 3.67 -1.01 -30.42
C PHE A 59 3.65 0.22 -29.53
N ALA A 60 3.01 0.11 -28.37
CA ALA A 60 3.11 1.13 -27.34
C ALA A 60 3.24 0.45 -25.98
N GLY A 61 4.11 0.96 -25.15
CA GLY A 61 4.31 0.45 -23.79
C GLY A 61 4.59 1.59 -22.84
N ASN A 62 4.13 1.45 -21.62
CA ASN A 62 4.45 2.35 -20.53
C ASN A 62 4.72 1.56 -19.27
N ILE A 63 5.57 2.12 -18.43
CA ILE A 63 5.84 1.63 -17.07
C ILE A 63 6.09 2.84 -16.18
N SER A 64 5.55 2.79 -14.96
CA SER A 64 5.80 3.81 -13.95
C SER A 64 6.09 3.18 -12.58
N ASP A 65 6.91 3.85 -11.80
CA ASP A 65 7.14 3.60 -10.37
C ASP A 65 6.69 4.86 -9.62
N SER A 66 5.79 4.69 -8.65
CA SER A 66 5.32 5.77 -7.80
C SER A 66 5.36 5.33 -6.34
N PHE A 67 6.02 6.13 -5.52
CA PHE A 67 6.16 5.89 -4.09
C PHE A 67 5.75 7.12 -3.31
N ASN A 68 4.84 6.94 -2.34
CA ASN A 68 4.45 7.98 -1.41
C ASN A 68 4.99 7.71 -0.01
N GLU A 69 5.31 8.76 0.72
CA GLU A 69 5.82 8.69 2.08
C GLU A 69 5.26 9.84 2.91
N VAL A 70 4.81 9.53 4.11
CA VAL A 70 4.40 10.52 5.11
C VAL A 70 5.65 11.14 5.74
N ILE A 71 5.84 12.43 5.54
CA ILE A 71 7.05 13.14 5.98
C ILE A 71 6.86 13.77 7.37
N ASP A 72 5.65 14.22 7.69
CA ASP A 72 5.39 14.92 8.94
C ASP A 72 3.92 14.78 9.33
N THR A 73 3.67 14.31 10.54
CA THR A 73 2.36 14.25 11.19
C THR A 73 2.39 14.93 12.56
N ARG A 74 3.41 15.75 12.80
CA ARG A 74 3.72 16.36 14.10
C ARG A 74 3.92 15.31 15.20
N GLY A 75 4.52 14.17 14.84
CA GLY A 75 4.81 13.08 15.77
C GLY A 75 3.58 12.28 16.22
N THR A 76 2.42 12.45 15.54
CA THR A 76 1.20 11.74 15.89
C THR A 76 0.95 10.59 14.94
N GLU A 77 0.72 9.40 15.46
CA GLU A 77 0.24 8.25 14.68
C GLU A 77 -1.30 8.30 14.61
N ILE A 78 -1.86 8.19 13.41
CA ILE A 78 -3.30 8.25 13.19
C ILE A 78 -3.77 6.89 12.70
N ILE A 79 -4.55 6.21 13.53
CA ILE A 79 -5.13 4.90 13.21
C ILE A 79 -6.57 5.12 12.74
N GLY A 80 -6.92 4.53 11.61
CA GLY A 80 -8.24 4.62 11.00
C GLY A 80 -8.65 3.33 10.29
N GLY A 81 -9.79 3.37 9.61
CA GLY A 81 -10.37 2.23 8.89
C GLY A 81 -11.38 1.45 9.74
N SER A 82 -12.45 0.96 9.10
CA SER A 82 -13.50 0.16 9.75
C SER A 82 -13.25 -1.34 9.62
N ASP A 83 -13.07 -1.82 8.40
CA ASP A 83 -12.91 -3.26 8.11
C ASP A 83 -11.44 -3.67 8.10
N VAL A 84 -10.61 -2.86 7.46
CA VAL A 84 -9.15 -3.01 7.47
C VAL A 84 -8.56 -1.79 8.14
N GLN A 85 -7.83 -2.00 9.21
CA GLN A 85 -7.18 -0.89 9.89
C GLN A 85 -5.96 -0.42 9.12
N THR A 86 -5.85 0.89 9.02
CA THR A 86 -4.72 1.59 8.41
C THR A 86 -4.08 2.53 9.44
N ILE A 87 -2.82 2.84 9.21
CA ILE A 87 -2.08 3.81 10.02
C ILE A 87 -1.44 4.86 9.11
N ILE A 88 -1.48 6.11 9.56
CA ILE A 88 -0.67 7.20 9.00
C ILE A 88 0.45 7.46 9.99
N LYS A 89 1.68 7.16 9.56
CA LYS A 89 2.88 7.25 10.38
C LYS A 89 4.04 7.79 9.56
N GLU A 90 4.84 8.67 10.15
CA GLU A 90 6.04 9.22 9.51
C GLU A 90 7.02 8.12 9.08
N GLY A 91 7.57 8.25 7.87
CA GLY A 91 8.48 7.28 7.25
C GLY A 91 7.80 6.09 6.56
N TYR A 92 6.48 6.05 6.52
CA TYR A 92 5.70 4.99 5.85
C TYR A 92 4.77 5.54 4.79
N PRO A 93 4.32 4.72 3.83
CA PRO A 93 3.29 5.10 2.88
C PRO A 93 2.00 5.53 3.58
N LEU A 94 1.29 6.47 2.96
CA LEU A 94 0.00 6.93 3.46
C LEU A 94 -1.01 5.77 3.50
N TYR A 95 -1.80 5.67 4.57
CA TYR A 95 -2.78 4.59 4.81
C TYR A 95 -2.19 3.18 4.78
N SER A 96 -0.97 3.02 5.31
CA SER A 96 -0.36 1.70 5.46
C SER A 96 -1.25 0.76 6.26
N TYR A 97 -1.38 -0.50 5.83
CA TYR A 97 -2.13 -1.53 6.55
C TYR A 97 -1.51 -1.83 7.91
N TYR A 98 -2.33 -1.81 8.94
CA TYR A 98 -1.92 -2.01 10.34
C TYR A 98 -2.63 -3.20 10.94
N ALA A 99 -1.96 -4.36 10.96
CA ALA A 99 -2.55 -5.64 11.28
C ALA A 99 -1.63 -6.54 12.11
N TYR A 100 -2.20 -7.59 12.70
CA TYR A 100 -1.42 -8.65 13.31
C TYR A 100 -0.65 -9.41 12.24
N ARG A 101 0.54 -9.86 12.60
CA ARG A 101 1.37 -10.69 11.74
C ARG A 101 1.32 -12.12 12.22
N SER A 102 0.99 -13.05 11.31
CA SER A 102 0.97 -14.48 11.60
C SER A 102 2.39 -15.05 11.72
N ASP A 103 2.56 -15.95 12.67
CA ASP A 103 3.76 -16.78 12.89
C ASP A 103 3.44 -18.28 12.73
N GLY A 104 2.44 -18.61 11.93
CA GLY A 104 1.98 -19.98 11.66
C GLY A 104 0.73 -20.35 12.45
N PHE A 105 0.64 -21.63 12.83
CA PHE A 105 -0.51 -22.20 13.52
C PHE A 105 -0.06 -22.94 14.77
N PHE A 106 -0.89 -22.95 15.80
CA PHE A 106 -0.69 -23.80 16.96
C PHE A 106 -0.79 -25.29 16.56
N GLN A 107 0.24 -26.08 16.89
CA GLN A 107 0.32 -27.48 16.46
C GLN A 107 -0.31 -28.43 17.48
N ASN A 108 -0.30 -28.09 18.75
CA ASN A 108 -0.76 -28.95 19.85
C ASN A 108 -1.19 -28.11 21.06
N GLU A 109 -1.81 -28.78 22.04
CA GLU A 109 -2.32 -28.17 23.28
C GLU A 109 -1.19 -27.50 24.12
N GLU A 110 0.02 -28.04 24.09
CA GLU A 110 1.14 -27.50 24.84
C GLU A 110 1.56 -26.13 24.30
N GLU A 111 1.59 -25.98 22.97
CA GLU A 111 1.83 -24.69 22.32
C GLU A 111 0.73 -23.70 22.61
N CYS A 112 -0.54 -24.14 22.63
CA CYS A 112 -1.69 -23.29 22.96
C CYS A 112 -1.60 -22.73 24.38
N GLN A 113 -1.09 -23.53 25.34
CA GLN A 113 -0.94 -23.10 26.72
C GLN A 113 0.22 -22.13 26.96
N LYS A 114 1.29 -22.27 26.19
CA LYS A 114 2.54 -21.53 26.38
C LYS A 114 2.71 -20.36 25.39
N GLY A 115 2.04 -20.42 24.24
CA GLY A 115 2.20 -19.44 23.19
C GLY A 115 1.38 -18.17 23.40
N PRO A 116 1.74 -17.08 22.70
CA PRO A 116 1.00 -15.84 22.77
C PRO A 116 -0.41 -16.02 22.17
N HIS A 117 -1.40 -15.41 22.80
CA HIS A 117 -2.80 -15.55 22.40
C HIS A 117 -3.54 -14.21 22.43
N LEU A 118 -4.56 -14.09 21.62
CA LEU A 118 -5.44 -12.92 21.62
C LEU A 118 -6.08 -12.73 22.98
N GLU A 119 -6.14 -11.49 23.45
CA GLU A 119 -6.74 -11.15 24.74
C GLU A 119 -8.15 -11.72 24.89
N GLY A 120 -8.38 -12.50 25.96
CA GLY A 120 -9.67 -13.14 26.24
C GLY A 120 -10.00 -14.36 25.38
N ILE A 121 -9.10 -14.83 24.52
CA ILE A 121 -9.31 -15.99 23.66
C ILE A 121 -8.35 -17.11 24.05
N THR A 122 -8.88 -18.31 24.30
CA THR A 122 -8.07 -19.51 24.51
C THR A 122 -7.84 -20.18 23.15
N PRO A 123 -6.61 -20.26 22.66
CA PRO A 123 -6.32 -20.88 21.37
C PRO A 123 -6.49 -22.39 21.41
N LYS A 124 -6.72 -22.97 20.24
CA LYS A 124 -6.81 -24.42 20.02
C LYS A 124 -5.80 -24.83 18.97
N PRO A 125 -5.37 -26.11 18.92
CA PRO A 125 -4.58 -26.63 17.82
C PRO A 125 -5.25 -26.37 16.46
N GLY A 126 -4.49 -25.77 15.53
CA GLY A 126 -4.97 -25.33 14.22
C GLY A 126 -5.35 -23.86 14.15
N ASP A 127 -5.49 -23.14 15.25
CA ASP A 127 -5.70 -21.70 15.25
C ASP A 127 -4.43 -20.94 14.80
N ILE A 128 -4.63 -19.73 14.26
CA ILE A 128 -3.51 -18.86 13.85
C ILE A 128 -2.76 -18.36 15.08
N ARG A 129 -1.44 -18.55 15.06
CA ARG A 129 -0.53 -17.95 16.02
C ARG A 129 -0.04 -16.60 15.49
N TYR A 130 -0.18 -15.56 16.29
CA TYR A 130 0.28 -14.22 15.97
C TYR A 130 1.61 -13.90 16.66
N LEU A 131 2.39 -13.04 16.03
CA LEU A 131 3.62 -12.53 16.61
C LEU A 131 3.31 -11.57 17.76
N ASP A 132 3.85 -11.89 18.91
CA ASP A 132 3.91 -11.04 20.08
C ASP A 132 5.10 -10.08 19.93
N LYS A 133 4.81 -8.80 19.78
CA LYS A 133 5.81 -7.77 19.48
C LYS A 133 6.53 -7.29 20.72
N ASN A 134 5.84 -7.23 21.86
CA ASN A 134 6.37 -6.76 23.12
C ASN A 134 6.84 -7.91 24.04
N GLY A 135 6.45 -9.17 23.76
CA GLY A 135 6.86 -10.38 24.49
C GLY A 135 6.09 -10.59 25.80
N ASP A 136 4.90 -10.02 25.95
CA ASP A 136 4.10 -10.14 27.17
C ASP A 136 3.18 -11.39 27.20
N GLY A 137 3.11 -12.13 26.09
CA GLY A 137 2.29 -13.33 25.92
C GLY A 137 0.82 -13.08 25.58
N VAL A 138 0.41 -11.82 25.45
CA VAL A 138 -0.99 -11.45 25.15
C VAL A 138 -1.03 -10.53 23.93
N ILE A 139 -1.70 -10.97 22.88
CA ILE A 139 -1.82 -10.21 21.63
C ILE A 139 -2.93 -9.17 21.77
N LYS A 140 -2.55 -7.89 21.70
CA LYS A 140 -3.44 -6.72 21.82
C LYS A 140 -3.37 -5.79 20.62
N PRO A 141 -4.49 -5.10 20.30
CA PRO A 141 -4.51 -4.16 19.17
C PRO A 141 -3.51 -3.01 19.26
N ASP A 142 -3.23 -2.54 20.46
CA ASP A 142 -2.40 -1.36 20.68
C ASP A 142 -0.89 -1.68 20.64
N ASP A 143 -0.51 -2.92 20.96
CA ASP A 143 0.88 -3.31 21.16
C ASP A 143 1.44 -4.18 20.03
N ASP A 144 0.62 -5.09 19.45
CA ASP A 144 1.09 -6.20 18.62
C ASP A 144 0.77 -6.09 17.14
N ARG A 145 0.35 -4.92 16.68
CA ARG A 145 0.16 -4.67 15.28
C ARG A 145 1.44 -4.22 14.59
N PHE A 146 1.53 -4.56 13.32
CA PHE A 146 2.64 -4.24 12.43
C PHE A 146 2.11 -3.53 11.19
N ILE A 147 2.94 -2.69 10.59
CA ILE A 147 2.71 -2.20 9.25
C ILE A 147 3.08 -3.35 8.30
N VAL A 148 2.07 -3.87 7.56
CA VAL A 148 2.22 -5.08 6.76
C VAL A 148 2.16 -4.83 5.25
N GLY A 149 1.90 -3.60 4.83
CA GLY A 149 1.84 -3.19 3.44
C GLY A 149 1.00 -1.94 3.25
N ASN A 150 0.65 -1.65 2.02
CA ASN A 150 -0.25 -0.56 1.65
C ASN A 150 -1.06 -0.97 0.40
N ASP A 151 -2.06 -0.19 0.02
CA ASP A 151 -2.93 -0.42 -1.13
C ASP A 151 -2.46 0.27 -2.42
N PHE A 152 -1.39 1.05 -2.36
CA PHE A 152 -0.84 1.71 -3.53
C PHE A 152 0.15 0.79 -4.25
N PRO A 153 -0.18 0.32 -5.47
CA PRO A 153 0.77 -0.43 -6.26
C PRO A 153 1.95 0.48 -6.61
N ARG A 154 3.15 -0.03 -6.38
CA ARG A 154 4.37 0.70 -6.68
C ARG A 154 4.62 0.81 -8.16
N TYR A 155 4.44 -0.31 -8.86
CA TYR A 155 4.66 -0.40 -10.30
C TYR A 155 3.34 -0.52 -11.04
N THR A 156 3.16 0.28 -12.08
CA THR A 156 2.09 0.09 -13.05
C THR A 156 2.68 0.00 -14.45
N PHE A 157 2.14 -0.87 -15.28
CA PHE A 157 2.62 -1.03 -16.64
C PHE A 157 1.49 -1.37 -17.60
N GLY A 158 1.66 -0.93 -18.83
CA GLY A 158 0.75 -1.24 -19.93
C GLY A 158 1.52 -1.54 -21.20
N PHE A 159 0.96 -2.40 -22.04
CA PHE A 159 1.47 -2.69 -23.36
C PHE A 159 0.32 -2.82 -24.35
N THR A 160 0.42 -2.15 -25.48
CA THR A 160 -0.55 -2.21 -26.57
C THR A 160 0.15 -2.65 -27.86
N TYR A 161 -0.45 -3.58 -28.54
CA TYR A 161 -0.07 -3.99 -29.88
C TYR A 161 -1.23 -3.78 -30.83
N GLY A 162 -0.98 -3.10 -31.95
CA GLY A 162 -1.91 -2.90 -33.05
C GLY A 162 -1.34 -3.43 -34.35
N LEU A 163 -2.20 -3.97 -35.20
CA LEU A 163 -1.87 -4.46 -36.55
C LEU A 163 -2.91 -3.99 -37.54
N GLU A 164 -2.47 -3.40 -38.62
CA GLU A 164 -3.30 -2.95 -39.76
C GLU A 164 -2.90 -3.72 -41.00
N TYR A 165 -3.85 -4.35 -41.69
CA TYR A 165 -3.62 -5.10 -42.94
C TYR A 165 -4.83 -5.05 -43.87
N LYS A 166 -4.69 -4.42 -45.05
CA LYS A 166 -5.70 -4.38 -46.12
C LYS A 166 -7.13 -4.07 -45.63
N GLY A 167 -7.30 -3.09 -44.74
CA GLY A 167 -8.58 -2.69 -44.22
C GLY A 167 -9.07 -3.51 -42.99
N PHE A 168 -8.25 -4.44 -42.50
CA PHE A 168 -8.45 -5.10 -41.23
C PHE A 168 -7.56 -4.50 -40.18
N ASP A 169 -8.14 -4.20 -39.00
CA ASP A 169 -7.45 -3.69 -37.83
C ASP A 169 -7.59 -4.69 -36.68
N PHE A 170 -6.49 -4.97 -36.02
CA PHE A 170 -6.45 -5.74 -34.78
C PHE A 170 -5.74 -4.95 -33.70
N SER A 171 -6.28 -4.91 -32.51
CA SER A 171 -5.58 -4.35 -31.36
C SER A 171 -5.72 -5.20 -30.13
N MET A 172 -4.68 -5.21 -29.30
CA MET A 172 -4.60 -5.95 -28.05
C MET A 172 -3.89 -5.10 -27.01
N MET A 173 -4.43 -5.07 -25.78
CA MET A 173 -3.86 -4.31 -24.68
C MET A 173 -3.72 -5.21 -23.45
N TRP A 174 -2.60 -5.08 -22.76
CA TRP A 174 -2.32 -5.65 -21.45
C TRP A 174 -1.97 -4.55 -20.46
N GLN A 175 -2.41 -4.72 -19.24
CA GLN A 175 -2.01 -3.88 -18.13
C GLN A 175 -1.79 -4.72 -16.88
N GLY A 176 -0.94 -4.25 -16.00
CA GLY A 176 -0.67 -4.89 -14.73
C GLY A 176 -0.18 -3.89 -13.69
N VAL A 177 -0.22 -4.33 -12.44
CA VAL A 177 0.23 -3.60 -11.26
C VAL A 177 1.05 -4.53 -10.38
N GLY A 178 2.03 -3.99 -9.61
CA GLY A 178 2.88 -4.76 -8.72
C GLY A 178 3.54 -3.92 -7.63
#